data_64b8e228fb051ef29d6aff2dc3825fa0
#
_entry.id   64b8e228fb051ef29d6aff2dc3825fa0
#
_cell.length_a   1.000
_cell.length_b   1.000
_cell.length_c   1.000
_cell.angle_alpha   90.00
_cell.angle_beta   90.00
_cell.angle_gamma   90.00
#
_symmetry.space_group_name_H-M   'P 1'
#
loop_
_entity.id
_entity.type
_entity.pdbx_description
1 polymer ?
#
loop_
_entity_poly.entity_id
_entity_poly.type
_entity_poly.pdbx_seq_one_letter_code
_entity_poly.pdbx_strand_id
1 'polypeptide(L)'
;MSQLNAMIEQWDEEDEQRRIGSRPRPVSEYFAVERPLLQPLPDEPFETGRLFSLRVDRFSQISVRTNRYSVPVRLIGRTLRAMLHASELVVYDGQQEVARHERLIAEGQTRLDLDHYLEAPVRKPGAFPGATALEQAPPQGSSRRSMTPGGRRQRPPTASGTAPGP
;
A
#
# COMPACT_ATOMS: atom_id res chain seq x y z
N MET A 1 -12.78 0.11 13.26
CA MET A 1 -13.00 0.85 12.00
C MET A 1 -14.47 0.92 11.61
N SER A 2 -15.24 -0.19 11.60
CA SER A 2 -16.66 -0.20 11.24
C SER A 2 -17.56 0.72 12.09
N GLN A 3 -17.31 0.77 13.41
CA GLN A 3 -18.08 1.60 14.32
C GLN A 3 -17.88 3.11 14.05
N LEU A 4 -16.66 3.53 13.74
CA LEU A 4 -16.37 4.92 13.38
C LEU A 4 -17.04 5.31 12.06
N ASN A 5 -17.02 4.43 11.07
CA ASN A 5 -17.67 4.70 9.80
C ASN A 5 -19.19 4.84 9.97
N ALA A 6 -19.83 3.97 10.78
CA ALA A 6 -21.26 4.09 11.06
C ALA A 6 -21.61 5.41 11.77
N MET A 7 -20.75 5.90 12.69
CA MET A 7 -20.93 7.21 13.30
C MET A 7 -20.78 8.36 12.30
N ILE A 8 -19.85 8.26 11.37
CA ILE A 8 -19.66 9.27 10.31
C ILE A 8 -20.89 9.31 9.40
N GLU A 9 -21.41 8.16 8.97
CA GLU A 9 -22.62 8.07 8.17
C GLU A 9 -23.82 8.73 8.86
N GLN A 10 -23.99 8.50 10.17
CA GLN A 10 -25.04 9.14 10.93
C GLN A 10 -24.87 10.67 11.00
N TRP A 11 -23.65 11.16 11.21
CA TRP A 11 -23.37 12.59 11.23
C TRP A 11 -23.58 13.25 9.87
N ASP A 12 -23.26 12.56 8.79
CA ASP A 12 -23.51 13.04 7.43
C ASP A 12 -25.01 13.20 7.17
N GLU A 13 -25.84 12.23 7.60
CA GLU A 13 -27.31 12.30 7.51
C GLU A 13 -27.89 13.48 8.33
N GLU A 14 -27.38 13.70 9.55
CA GLU A 14 -27.76 14.84 10.39
C GLU A 14 -27.37 16.18 9.74
N ASP A 15 -26.16 16.27 9.17
CA ASP A 15 -25.66 17.48 8.52
C ASP A 15 -26.42 17.82 7.21
N GLU A 16 -26.94 16.82 6.50
CA GLU A 16 -27.76 17.03 5.31
C GLU A 16 -29.02 17.87 5.60
N GLN A 17 -29.59 17.73 6.79
CA GLN A 17 -30.78 18.48 7.23
C GLN A 17 -30.43 19.89 7.75
N ARG A 18 -29.16 20.17 7.97
CA ARG A 18 -28.70 21.46 8.51
C ARG A 18 -28.83 22.58 7.50
N ARG A 19 -29.18 23.77 7.98
CA ARG A 19 -29.13 25.02 7.21
C ARG A 19 -27.88 25.82 7.53
N ILE A 20 -27.18 26.27 6.51
CA ILE A 20 -25.93 27.05 6.67
C ILE A 20 -26.25 28.54 6.70
N GLY A 21 -26.07 29.16 7.86
CA GLY A 21 -26.28 30.60 8.04
C GLY A 21 -27.72 31.05 7.71
N SER A 22 -27.85 32.06 6.86
CA SER A 22 -29.16 32.61 6.42
C SER A 22 -29.74 31.90 5.18
N ARG A 23 -29.15 30.79 4.73
CA ARG A 23 -29.63 30.07 3.54
C ARG A 23 -31.01 29.47 3.80
N PRO A 24 -31.99 29.66 2.84
CA PRO A 24 -33.37 29.22 3.06
C PRO A 24 -33.59 27.71 3.01
N ARG A 25 -32.68 26.98 2.36
CA ARG A 25 -32.76 25.52 2.15
C ARG A 25 -31.75 24.76 2.94
N PRO A 26 -32.00 23.49 3.31
CA PRO A 26 -30.99 22.60 3.90
C PRO A 26 -29.89 22.20 2.91
N VAL A 27 -28.81 21.62 3.42
CA VAL A 27 -27.64 21.17 2.62
C VAL A 27 -28.08 20.15 1.56
N SER A 28 -28.94 19.21 1.91
CA SER A 28 -29.47 18.17 1.01
C SER A 28 -30.14 18.72 -0.25
N GLU A 29 -30.92 19.80 -0.14
CA GLU A 29 -31.58 20.42 -1.29
C GLU A 29 -30.58 21.11 -2.23
N TYR A 30 -29.53 21.75 -1.69
CA TYR A 30 -28.46 22.32 -2.52
C TYR A 30 -27.66 21.20 -3.20
N PHE A 31 -27.34 20.15 -2.47
CA PHE A 31 -26.59 19.01 -3.02
C PHE A 31 -27.38 18.29 -4.12
N ALA A 32 -28.71 18.19 -3.99
CA ALA A 32 -29.55 17.61 -5.05
C ALA A 32 -29.45 18.35 -6.39
N VAL A 33 -29.20 19.67 -6.35
CA VAL A 33 -28.97 20.49 -7.55
C VAL A 33 -27.56 20.32 -8.11
N GLU A 34 -26.57 20.16 -7.23
CA GLU A 34 -25.15 20.01 -7.62
C GLU A 34 -24.82 18.59 -8.10
N ARG A 35 -25.46 17.57 -7.52
CA ARG A 35 -25.18 16.15 -7.79
C ARG A 35 -25.13 15.78 -9.28
N PRO A 36 -26.05 16.23 -10.15
CA PRO A 36 -25.99 15.94 -11.59
C PRO A 36 -24.79 16.59 -12.31
N LEU A 37 -24.17 17.60 -11.71
CA LEU A 37 -23.02 18.31 -12.28
C LEU A 37 -21.68 17.72 -11.86
N LEU A 38 -21.70 16.82 -10.86
CA LEU A 38 -20.50 16.13 -10.40
C LEU A 38 -20.05 15.12 -11.44
N GLN A 39 -18.75 15.09 -11.69
CA GLN A 39 -18.15 14.05 -12.54
C GLN A 39 -18.10 12.72 -11.77
N PRO A 40 -18.27 11.58 -12.45
CA PRO A 40 -18.07 10.28 -11.82
C PRO A 40 -16.65 10.15 -11.28
N LEU A 41 -16.52 9.45 -10.15
CA LEU A 41 -15.20 9.13 -9.61
C LEU A 41 -14.42 8.27 -10.62
N PRO A 42 -13.08 8.43 -10.71
CA PRO A 42 -12.24 7.54 -11.49
C PRO A 42 -12.43 6.08 -11.06
N ASP A 43 -12.41 5.15 -12.03
CA ASP A 43 -12.51 3.72 -11.75
C ASP A 43 -11.35 3.19 -10.90
N GLU A 44 -10.17 3.83 -11.03
CA GLU A 44 -9.01 3.51 -10.20
C GLU A 44 -8.96 4.45 -8.98
N PRO A 45 -9.00 3.90 -7.74
CA PRO A 45 -8.82 4.71 -6.54
C PRO A 45 -7.41 5.33 -6.53
N PHE A 46 -7.31 6.56 -6.08
CA PHE A 46 -6.00 7.20 -5.90
C PHE A 46 -5.21 6.54 -4.75
N GLU A 47 -3.89 6.58 -4.88
CA GLU A 47 -2.99 6.00 -3.90
C GLU A 47 -2.96 6.85 -2.61
N THR A 48 -3.41 6.27 -1.49
CA THR A 48 -3.50 6.96 -0.19
C THR A 48 -2.23 6.85 0.67
N GLY A 49 -1.20 6.13 0.19
CA GLY A 49 0.04 5.92 0.91
C GLY A 49 0.93 7.15 0.98
N ARG A 50 1.74 7.26 2.04
CA ARG A 50 2.80 8.26 2.13
C ARG A 50 4.09 7.72 1.52
N LEU A 51 4.61 8.41 0.52
CA LEU A 51 5.85 8.04 -0.16
C LEU A 51 7.10 8.51 0.60
N PHE A 52 8.09 7.61 0.69
CA PHE A 52 9.43 7.86 1.19
C PHE A 52 10.46 7.41 0.15
N SER A 53 11.59 8.13 0.07
CA SER A 53 12.77 7.70 -0.68
C SER A 53 13.89 7.43 0.32
N LEU A 54 14.34 6.18 0.42
CA LEU A 54 15.17 5.69 1.51
C LEU A 54 16.33 4.86 0.98
N ARG A 55 17.54 5.08 1.56
CA ARG A 55 18.69 4.25 1.25
C ARG A 55 18.70 3.01 2.14
N VAL A 56 18.97 1.85 1.53
CA VAL A 56 19.15 0.59 2.24
C VAL A 56 20.49 0.59 2.98
N ASP A 57 20.45 0.29 4.27
CA ASP A 57 21.64 0.21 5.11
C ASP A 57 22.43 -1.10 4.92
N ARG A 58 23.58 -1.20 5.60
CA ARG A 58 24.45 -2.40 5.55
C ARG A 58 23.82 -3.66 6.15
N PHE A 59 22.75 -3.50 6.91
CA PHE A 59 21.99 -4.59 7.54
C PHE A 59 20.80 -5.04 6.68
N SER A 60 20.72 -4.55 5.44
CA SER A 60 19.60 -4.81 4.53
C SER A 60 18.26 -4.30 5.07
N GLN A 61 18.27 -3.11 5.67
CA GLN A 61 17.09 -2.49 6.27
C GLN A 61 16.89 -1.08 5.72
N ILE A 62 15.63 -0.66 5.73
CA ILE A 62 15.21 0.74 5.53
C ILE A 62 14.54 1.25 6.80
N SER A 63 14.74 2.54 7.09
CA SER A 63 14.11 3.22 8.23
C SER A 63 12.95 4.06 7.74
N VAL A 64 11.72 3.69 8.14
CA VAL A 64 10.50 4.45 7.86
C VAL A 64 9.98 5.02 9.17
N ARG A 65 10.00 6.35 9.31
CA ARG A 65 9.82 7.02 10.59
C ARG A 65 10.85 6.50 11.61
N THR A 66 10.40 5.94 12.73
CA THR A 66 11.26 5.38 13.77
C THR A 66 11.48 3.87 13.65
N ASN A 67 10.76 3.20 12.73
CA ASN A 67 10.75 1.75 12.58
C ASN A 67 11.67 1.28 11.45
N ARG A 68 12.21 0.06 11.58
CA ARG A 68 13.08 -0.57 10.59
C ARG A 68 12.41 -1.76 9.95
N TYR A 69 12.63 -1.92 8.65
CA TYR A 69 12.05 -3.02 7.86
C TYR A 69 13.13 -3.62 6.95
N SER A 70 13.20 -4.94 6.91
CA SER A 70 14.14 -5.62 6.03
C SER A 70 13.73 -5.53 4.56
N VAL A 71 14.73 -5.55 3.70
CA VAL A 71 14.57 -5.67 2.25
C VAL A 71 15.59 -6.69 1.73
N PRO A 72 15.45 -7.24 0.51
CA PRO A 72 16.41 -8.21 -0.02
C PRO A 72 17.87 -7.72 0.00
N VAL A 73 18.78 -8.57 0.46
CA VAL A 73 20.22 -8.28 0.67
C VAL A 73 20.89 -7.69 -0.57
N ARG A 74 20.47 -8.10 -1.77
CA ARG A 74 20.99 -7.58 -3.04
C ARG A 74 20.79 -6.09 -3.25
N LEU A 75 19.92 -5.46 -2.45
CA LEU A 75 19.54 -4.04 -2.56
C LEU A 75 20.34 -3.14 -1.61
N ILE A 76 21.28 -3.69 -0.81
CA ILE A 76 22.12 -2.90 0.09
C ILE A 76 22.81 -1.77 -0.68
N GLY A 77 22.73 -0.55 -0.11
CA GLY A 77 23.31 0.67 -0.68
C GLY A 77 22.46 1.35 -1.74
N ARG A 78 21.40 0.70 -2.25
CA ARG A 78 20.47 1.31 -3.22
C ARG A 78 19.48 2.24 -2.52
N THR A 79 18.92 3.16 -3.29
CA THR A 79 17.81 4.01 -2.86
C THR A 79 16.51 3.42 -3.38
N LEU A 80 15.60 3.11 -2.47
CA LEU A 80 14.29 2.52 -2.75
C LEU A 80 13.16 3.51 -2.46
N ARG A 81 12.03 3.31 -3.10
CA ARG A 81 10.78 3.99 -2.77
C ARG A 81 9.96 3.12 -1.82
N ALA A 82 9.45 3.70 -0.75
CA ALA A 82 8.60 2.99 0.20
C ALA A 82 7.29 3.75 0.36
N MET A 83 6.17 3.06 0.15
CA MET A 83 4.82 3.58 0.30
C MET A 83 4.24 3.08 1.62
N LEU A 84 4.00 4.00 2.54
CA LEU A 84 3.44 3.69 3.85
C LEU A 84 1.93 3.93 3.83
N HIS A 85 1.18 2.83 3.90
CA HIS A 85 -0.27 2.82 4.02
C HIS A 85 -0.74 2.78 5.50
N ALA A 86 -2.04 2.70 5.71
CA ALA A 86 -2.62 2.60 7.05
C ALA A 86 -2.20 1.32 7.77
N SER A 87 -2.16 0.18 7.08
CA SER A 87 -1.90 -1.16 7.63
C SER A 87 -0.60 -1.80 7.16
N GLU A 88 0.02 -1.31 6.09
CA GLU A 88 1.17 -1.94 5.47
C GLU A 88 2.21 -0.94 4.95
N LEU A 89 3.41 -1.44 4.71
CA LEU A 89 4.51 -0.78 4.03
C LEU A 89 4.87 -1.58 2.79
N VAL A 90 4.83 -0.95 1.62
CA VAL A 90 5.23 -1.56 0.35
C VAL A 90 6.50 -0.88 -0.15
N VAL A 91 7.49 -1.67 -0.53
CA VAL A 91 8.82 -1.16 -0.95
C VAL A 91 9.05 -1.50 -2.42
N TYR A 92 9.53 -0.50 -3.17
CA TYR A 92 9.75 -0.60 -4.61
C TYR A 92 11.20 -0.25 -4.99
N ASP A 93 11.76 -1.05 -5.89
CA ASP A 93 12.96 -0.72 -6.66
C ASP A 93 12.54 -0.33 -8.08
N GLY A 94 12.57 0.97 -8.37
CA GLY A 94 11.93 1.48 -9.58
C GLY A 94 10.41 1.30 -9.54
N GLN A 95 9.87 0.45 -10.41
CA GLN A 95 8.44 0.07 -10.46
C GLN A 95 8.16 -1.33 -9.90
N GLN A 96 9.20 -2.07 -9.55
CA GLN A 96 9.06 -3.43 -9.06
C GLN A 96 8.89 -3.43 -7.54
N GLU A 97 7.84 -4.08 -7.04
CA GLU A 97 7.67 -4.38 -5.63
C GLU A 97 8.74 -5.40 -5.20
N VAL A 98 9.51 -5.06 -4.17
CA VAL A 98 10.63 -5.89 -3.67
C VAL A 98 10.42 -6.37 -2.24
N ALA A 99 9.56 -5.71 -1.47
CA ALA A 99 9.20 -6.14 -0.12
C ALA A 99 7.83 -5.56 0.26
N ARG A 100 7.10 -6.31 1.10
CA ARG A 100 5.83 -5.88 1.71
C ARG A 100 5.82 -6.31 3.17
N HIS A 101 5.51 -5.38 4.05
CA HIS A 101 5.47 -5.61 5.49
C HIS A 101 4.18 -5.07 6.07
N GLU A 102 3.67 -5.73 7.10
CA GLU A 102 2.68 -5.14 7.97
C GLU A 102 3.29 -3.93 8.69
N ARG A 103 2.56 -2.83 8.72
CA ARG A 103 3.02 -1.60 9.37
C ARG A 103 3.19 -1.79 10.87
N LEU A 104 4.36 -1.42 11.38
CA LEU A 104 4.62 -1.33 12.82
C LEU A 104 4.04 -0.01 13.35
N ILE A 105 3.19 -0.12 14.37
CA ILE A 105 2.48 1.03 14.97
C ILE A 105 3.32 1.64 16.08
N ALA A 106 3.96 0.81 16.92
CA ALA A 106 4.83 1.28 17.99
C ALA A 106 6.15 1.81 17.44
N GLU A 107 6.79 2.70 18.17
CA GLU A 107 8.05 3.34 17.77
C GLU A 107 9.27 2.44 18.06
N GLY A 108 10.32 2.61 17.26
CA GLY A 108 11.62 1.96 17.46
C GLY A 108 11.64 0.46 17.20
N GLN A 109 10.60 -0.09 16.59
CA GLN A 109 10.51 -1.52 16.29
C GLN A 109 11.27 -1.89 15.02
N THR A 110 11.61 -3.18 14.92
CA THR A 110 12.26 -3.75 13.73
C THR A 110 11.46 -4.96 13.26
N ARG A 111 11.10 -5.01 11.97
CA ARG A 111 10.47 -6.15 11.30
C ARG A 111 11.45 -6.75 10.31
N LEU A 112 11.81 -8.01 10.53
CA LEU A 112 12.71 -8.75 9.66
C LEU A 112 11.96 -9.89 8.98
N ASP A 113 12.20 -10.04 7.68
CA ASP A 113 11.77 -11.20 6.90
C ASP A 113 13.01 -12.03 6.58
N LEU A 114 12.97 -13.32 6.95
CA LEU A 114 14.09 -14.23 6.75
C LEU A 114 14.42 -14.41 5.26
N ASP A 115 13.41 -14.43 4.40
CA ASP A 115 13.57 -14.63 2.96
C ASP A 115 14.46 -13.54 2.33
N HIS A 116 14.46 -12.33 2.89
CA HIS A 116 15.31 -11.24 2.45
C HIS A 116 16.81 -11.49 2.65
N TYR A 117 17.17 -12.41 3.54
CA TYR A 117 18.56 -12.72 3.90
C TYR A 117 19.05 -14.05 3.31
N LEU A 118 18.17 -14.87 2.72
CA LEU A 118 18.53 -16.21 2.24
C LEU A 118 19.56 -16.20 1.10
N GLU A 119 19.68 -15.12 0.36
CA GLU A 119 20.72 -14.96 -0.68
C GLU A 119 22.14 -14.83 -0.08
N ALA A 120 22.27 -14.36 1.17
CA ALA A 120 23.58 -14.12 1.81
C ALA A 120 24.32 -15.42 2.16
N PRO A 121 23.66 -16.45 2.76
CA PRO A 121 24.31 -17.73 3.08
C PRO A 121 24.78 -18.52 1.86
N VAL A 122 24.15 -18.36 0.72
CA VAL A 122 24.60 -18.98 -0.54
C VAL A 122 26.01 -18.51 -0.88
N ARG A 123 26.35 -17.27 -0.56
CA ARG A 123 27.69 -16.68 -0.79
C ARG A 123 28.65 -16.86 0.40
N LYS A 124 28.11 -17.04 1.63
CA LYS A 124 28.87 -17.21 2.87
C LYS A 124 28.15 -18.21 3.80
N PRO A 125 28.33 -19.53 3.63
CA PRO A 125 27.59 -20.55 4.40
C PRO A 125 27.73 -20.47 5.92
N GLY A 126 28.82 -19.86 6.44
CA GLY A 126 29.07 -19.68 7.88
C GLY A 126 28.32 -18.51 8.54
N ALA A 127 27.50 -17.75 7.82
CA ALA A 127 26.81 -16.57 8.34
C ALA A 127 25.45 -16.89 9.00
N PHE A 128 24.98 -18.14 8.97
CA PHE A 128 23.67 -18.55 9.49
C PHE A 128 23.58 -18.60 11.03
N PRO A 129 24.57 -19.12 11.77
CA PRO A 129 24.47 -19.18 13.22
C PRO A 129 24.51 -17.77 13.86
N GLY A 130 23.48 -17.41 14.64
CA GLY A 130 23.40 -16.12 15.33
C GLY A 130 22.83 -14.96 14.51
N ALA A 131 22.18 -15.22 13.38
CA ALA A 131 21.52 -14.16 12.62
C ALA A 131 20.19 -13.74 13.29
N THR A 132 20.05 -12.46 13.63
CA THR A 132 18.83 -11.87 14.27
C THR A 132 17.55 -12.14 13.44
N ALA A 133 17.67 -12.23 12.11
CA ALA A 133 16.56 -12.58 11.23
C ALA A 133 16.05 -14.01 11.45
N LEU A 134 16.91 -14.93 11.86
CA LEU A 134 16.52 -16.30 12.18
C LEU A 134 15.77 -16.38 13.50
N GLU A 135 16.13 -15.55 14.48
CA GLU A 135 15.44 -15.46 15.77
C GLU A 135 14.03 -14.91 15.66
N GLN A 136 13.79 -14.03 14.67
CA GLN A 136 12.47 -13.43 14.40
C GLN A 136 11.62 -14.26 13.41
N ALA A 137 12.17 -15.33 12.83
CA ALA A 137 11.43 -16.18 11.91
C ALA A 137 10.29 -16.90 12.65
N PRO A 138 9.05 -16.90 12.10
CA PRO A 138 7.98 -17.69 12.69
C PRO A 138 8.33 -19.20 12.63
N PRO A 139 7.85 -20.02 13.59
CA PRO A 139 8.08 -21.45 13.57
C PRO A 139 7.60 -22.06 12.24
N GLN A 140 8.38 -23.00 11.71
CA GLN A 140 8.10 -23.63 10.42
C GLN A 140 6.67 -24.20 10.36
N GLY A 141 5.83 -23.63 9.51
CA GLY A 141 4.42 -24.02 9.33
C GLY A 141 3.49 -22.89 8.88
N SER A 142 3.89 -21.63 8.94
CA SER A 142 3.02 -20.50 8.59
C SER A 142 3.47 -19.69 7.37
N SER A 143 4.27 -20.28 6.47
CA SER A 143 4.57 -19.66 5.17
C SER A 143 3.32 -19.66 4.29
N ARG A 144 2.43 -18.70 4.49
CA ARG A 144 1.45 -18.34 3.47
C ARG A 144 2.21 -17.64 2.34
N ARG A 145 2.59 -18.40 1.33
CA ARG A 145 2.90 -17.84 0.02
C ARG A 145 1.65 -17.17 -0.50
N SER A 146 1.54 -15.88 -0.35
CA SER A 146 0.65 -15.09 -1.18
C SER A 146 1.33 -14.88 -2.55
N MET A 147 1.34 -15.92 -3.35
CA MET A 147 1.52 -15.78 -4.79
C MET A 147 0.20 -15.20 -5.32
N THR A 148 0.14 -13.92 -5.47
CA THR A 148 -0.84 -13.29 -6.36
C THR A 148 -0.34 -13.55 -7.79
N PRO A 149 -1.06 -14.35 -8.61
CA PRO A 149 -0.68 -14.52 -10.01
C PRO A 149 -0.87 -13.16 -10.68
N GLY A 150 0.19 -12.64 -11.27
CA GLY A 150 0.16 -11.43 -12.08
C GLY A 150 -0.94 -11.53 -13.13
N GLY A 151 -1.99 -10.75 -12.97
CA GLY A 151 -3.06 -10.60 -13.94
C GLY A 151 -2.49 -10.11 -15.27
N ARG A 152 -2.39 -11.03 -16.21
CA ARG A 152 -2.09 -10.74 -17.60
C ARG A 152 -3.26 -9.91 -18.15
N ARG A 153 -3.08 -8.60 -18.25
CA ARG A 153 -4.04 -7.73 -18.92
C ARG A 153 -4.17 -8.17 -20.37
N GLN A 154 -5.27 -8.83 -20.71
CA GLN A 154 -5.66 -9.06 -22.10
C GLN A 154 -6.13 -7.73 -22.68
N ARG A 155 -5.45 -7.30 -23.72
CA ARG A 155 -5.84 -6.18 -24.56
C ARG A 155 -7.16 -6.55 -25.27
N PRO A 156 -8.22 -5.72 -25.24
CA PRO A 156 -9.42 -6.01 -26.04
C PRO A 156 -9.10 -5.90 -27.53
N PRO A 157 -9.74 -6.72 -28.37
CA PRO A 157 -9.54 -6.68 -29.82
C PRO A 157 -10.10 -5.37 -30.38
N THR A 158 -9.30 -4.69 -31.19
CA THR A 158 -9.72 -3.53 -31.98
C THR A 158 -10.80 -3.97 -32.96
N ALA A 159 -12.02 -3.46 -32.82
CA ALA A 159 -13.08 -3.59 -33.79
C ALA A 159 -12.70 -2.78 -35.05
N SER A 160 -12.42 -3.46 -36.12
CA SER A 160 -12.31 -2.90 -37.47
C SER A 160 -13.68 -2.41 -37.91
N GLY A 161 -13.87 -1.09 -37.94
CA GLY A 161 -15.02 -0.44 -38.52
C GLY A 161 -14.95 -0.55 -40.03
N THR A 162 -15.90 -1.28 -40.62
CA THR A 162 -16.21 -1.25 -42.02
C THR A 162 -17.10 -0.04 -42.29
N ALA A 163 -16.60 0.90 -43.08
CA ALA A 163 -17.40 2.00 -43.59
C ALA A 163 -18.23 1.51 -44.80
N PRO A 164 -19.50 1.91 -44.95
CA PRO A 164 -20.20 1.79 -46.20
C PRO A 164 -19.95 3.08 -47.00
N GLY A 165 -19.42 2.93 -48.21
CA GLY A 165 -19.45 3.93 -49.26
C GLY A 165 -20.67 3.75 -50.18
N PRO A 166 -20.82 4.58 -51.17
CA PRO A 166 -21.82 5.61 -51.37
C PRO A 166 -23.16 5.11 -51.88
#